data_eb475e24338b75afe1139754974b1b2b
#
_entry.id   eb475e24338b75afe1139754974b1b2b
#
_cell.length_a   1.000
_cell.length_b   1.000
_cell.length_c   1.000
_cell.angle_alpha   90.00
_cell.angle_beta   90.00
_cell.angle_gamma   90.00
#
_symmetry.space_group_name_H-M   'P 1'
#
loop_
_entity.id
_entity.type
_entity.pdbx_description
1 polymer ?
#
loop_
_entity_poly.entity_id
_entity_poly.type
_entity_poly.pdbx_seq_one_letter_code
_entity_poly.pdbx_strand_id
1 'polypeptide(L)'
;MAFQRPYLDAYCTNKHLSLNQHSFKASLGMRVPLLAFFLLYLCSCISVVFAALPITMKAVQVTDPVHFTNDAEFKSSSLHLIGTHKDSLLVDSTVTGLIPALSYSTDVGLAGGLIWSKLSYGQQDPFRQNIAVTALASTKGLAGFNFFLDQPCSFNCVDRLIVNLVGNRFLEDQYYGVFTDQRIELKKNPKRFEYQSFTIKVNLEYRISTNNLAHKNETLFNNLNGFLSTDFQYKTPWNNDDTQLIMLEKPTGYAGAYGFWLGLGGLIDTRDSEFYPRQGWYSKQQVKGSLKSVLSNFTQTLFLSDTRYYQEFKLILPIVFAQRISYQWSNSNANTPYWSYPTLGGEEFLRGYVDNRFLVPQFWATNTELRTWLYESTNYGLKIGGTLFMDSGSFTDGTIASGDWSANVRYTAGFGGLVSLFSPDFILRVDLGFSEEGYGIFFSTGMLF
;
A
#
# COMPACT_ATOMS: atom_id res chain seq x y z
N MET A 1 15.17 -3.71 -4.57
CA MET A 1 14.37 -4.29 -3.48
C MET A 1 12.93 -3.93 -3.75
N ALA A 2 12.19 -4.91 -4.21
CA ALA A 2 10.79 -4.74 -4.50
C ALA A 2 10.01 -4.95 -3.22
N PHE A 3 9.56 -3.89 -2.60
CA PHE A 3 8.54 -3.99 -1.58
C PHE A 3 7.19 -3.87 -2.27
N GLN A 4 6.59 -5.02 -2.64
CA GLN A 4 5.14 -5.03 -2.65
C GLN A 4 4.73 -4.59 -1.25
N ARG A 5 3.85 -3.59 -1.18
CA ARG A 5 3.32 -3.12 0.10
C ARG A 5 2.98 -4.33 0.96
N PRO A 6 3.63 -4.54 2.08
CA PRO A 6 2.93 -5.28 3.11
C PRO A 6 1.64 -4.50 3.32
N TYR A 7 0.52 -5.18 3.40
CA TYR A 7 -0.71 -4.64 3.95
C TYR A 7 -0.38 -4.13 5.37
N LEU A 8 0.31 -3.01 5.46
CA LEU A 8 0.21 -2.11 6.57
C LEU A 8 -1.09 -1.38 6.28
N ASP A 9 -2.20 -1.95 6.74
CA ASP A 9 -3.39 -1.17 7.00
C ASP A 9 -2.96 -0.12 8.03
N ALA A 10 -2.37 0.96 7.56
CA ALA A 10 -1.96 2.07 8.39
C ALA A 10 -3.20 2.91 8.67
N TYR A 11 -3.50 3.12 9.89
CA TYR A 11 -4.65 3.83 10.42
C TYR A 11 -4.35 5.30 10.72
N CYS A 12 -5.29 6.13 10.53
CA CYS A 12 -5.20 7.58 10.47
C CYS A 12 -5.92 8.42 11.53
N THR A 13 -5.30 9.39 12.19
CA THR A 13 -5.99 10.46 12.95
C THR A 13 -5.40 11.85 12.92
N ASN A 14 -6.31 12.83 12.88
CA ASN A 14 -6.05 14.26 12.96
C ASN A 14 -5.83 14.75 14.40
N LYS A 15 -4.83 15.60 14.61
CA LYS A 15 -4.87 16.62 15.66
C LYS A 15 -4.98 18.00 15.05
N HIS A 16 -6.07 18.70 15.39
CA HIS A 16 -6.27 20.10 15.05
C HIS A 16 -5.23 20.99 15.74
N LEU A 17 -4.51 21.76 14.94
CA LEU A 17 -4.03 23.07 15.35
C LEU A 17 -5.13 24.08 14.97
N SER A 18 -5.78 24.66 15.98
CA SER A 18 -6.72 25.76 15.81
C SER A 18 -5.97 26.99 15.29
N LEU A 19 -6.07 27.26 14.01
CA LEU A 19 -5.75 28.56 13.46
C LEU A 19 -7.04 29.37 13.37
N ASN A 20 -7.11 30.44 14.18
CA ASN A 20 -8.13 31.47 14.13
C ASN A 20 -8.35 31.94 12.68
N GLN A 21 -9.62 31.92 12.27
CA GLN A 21 -10.07 32.56 11.05
C GLN A 21 -9.92 34.08 11.21
N HIS A 22 -8.84 34.65 10.69
CA HIS A 22 -8.81 36.04 10.24
C HIS A 22 -8.74 36.03 8.72
N SER A 23 -9.74 36.73 8.17
CA SER A 23 -9.94 37.00 6.75
C SER A 23 -8.65 37.34 6.02
N PHE A 24 -8.23 36.47 5.07
CA PHE A 24 -7.16 36.80 4.15
C PHE A 24 -7.73 37.25 2.81
N LYS A 25 -7.70 38.54 2.58
CA LYS A 25 -7.76 39.12 1.23
C LYS A 25 -6.44 38.80 0.52
N ALA A 26 -6.53 38.02 -0.51
CA ALA A 26 -5.39 37.65 -1.33
C ALA A 26 -4.83 38.85 -2.09
N SER A 27 -3.58 39.22 -1.85
CA SER A 27 -2.75 39.96 -2.78
C SER A 27 -1.75 39.02 -3.45
N LEU A 28 -1.76 39.04 -4.76
CA LEU A 28 -0.84 38.30 -5.66
C LEU A 28 0.59 38.73 -5.37
N GLY A 29 1.42 37.86 -4.78
CA GLY A 29 2.82 38.20 -4.56
C GLY A 29 3.74 37.17 -3.88
N MET A 30 3.31 35.97 -3.58
CA MET A 30 4.17 35.01 -2.85
C MET A 30 4.07 33.57 -3.37
N ARG A 31 4.53 33.33 -4.61
CA ARG A 31 4.54 31.96 -5.18
C ARG A 31 5.91 31.27 -5.19
N VAL A 32 6.98 31.91 -4.71
CA VAL A 32 8.33 31.33 -4.74
C VAL A 32 8.80 30.72 -3.41
N PRO A 33 8.41 31.20 -2.20
CA PRO A 33 8.99 30.67 -0.97
C PRO A 33 8.42 29.29 -0.53
N LEU A 34 7.21 28.91 -0.94
CA LEU A 34 6.63 27.63 -0.50
C LEU A 34 7.30 26.45 -1.17
N LEU A 35 7.65 26.56 -2.45
CA LEU A 35 8.37 25.53 -3.18
C LEU A 35 9.82 25.38 -2.67
N ALA A 36 10.46 26.51 -2.35
CA ALA A 36 11.79 26.53 -1.75
C ALA A 36 11.79 25.95 -0.32
N PHE A 37 10.74 26.22 0.46
CA PHE A 37 10.59 25.65 1.80
C PHE A 37 10.33 24.12 1.74
N PHE A 38 9.55 23.69 0.78
CA PHE A 38 9.28 22.25 0.54
C PHE A 38 10.54 21.52 0.07
N LEU A 39 11.31 22.13 -0.84
CA LEU A 39 12.59 21.59 -1.30
C LEU A 39 13.65 21.58 -0.18
N LEU A 40 13.70 22.61 0.67
CA LEU A 40 14.57 22.66 1.85
C LEU A 40 14.15 21.63 2.91
N TYR A 41 12.86 21.40 3.11
CA TYR A 41 12.36 20.36 4.01
C TYR A 41 12.65 18.96 3.47
N LEU A 42 12.49 18.72 2.17
CA LEU A 42 12.91 17.48 1.52
C LEU A 42 14.43 17.27 1.65
N CYS A 43 15.23 18.31 1.44
CA CYS A 43 16.68 18.26 1.66
C CYS A 43 17.05 18.00 3.12
N SER A 44 16.32 18.55 4.10
CA SER A 44 16.56 18.28 5.51
C SER A 44 16.17 16.85 5.92
N CYS A 45 15.08 16.31 5.36
CA CYS A 45 14.72 14.90 5.54
C CYS A 45 15.73 13.96 4.89
N ILE A 46 16.23 14.30 3.71
CA ILE A 46 17.32 13.58 3.04
C ILE A 46 18.61 13.66 3.86
N SER A 47 18.92 14.82 4.45
CA SER A 47 20.11 15.01 5.32
C SER A 47 20.02 14.21 6.61
N VAL A 48 18.84 14.04 7.19
CA VAL A 48 18.62 13.18 8.37
C VAL A 48 18.77 11.70 7.99
N VAL A 49 18.33 11.30 6.80
CA VAL A 49 18.56 9.95 6.27
C VAL A 49 20.05 9.70 6.01
N PHE A 50 20.80 10.70 5.50
CA PHE A 50 22.24 10.58 5.28
C PHE A 50 23.07 10.72 6.57
N ALA A 51 22.63 11.50 7.55
CA ALA A 51 23.31 11.61 8.84
C ALA A 51 23.08 10.39 9.76
N ALA A 52 22.03 9.62 9.53
CA ALA A 52 21.78 8.35 10.20
C ALA A 52 22.52 7.16 9.56
N LEU A 53 23.32 7.38 8.51
CA LEU A 53 24.10 6.38 7.78
C LEU A 53 25.63 6.39 8.04
N PRO A 54 26.13 6.36 9.30
CA PRO A 54 27.42 5.75 9.55
C PRO A 54 27.22 4.33 10.08
N ILE A 55 26.36 3.54 9.44
CA ILE A 55 26.38 2.10 9.63
C ILE A 55 27.24 1.55 8.52
N THR A 56 28.48 1.23 8.88
CA THR A 56 29.37 0.40 8.09
C THR A 56 28.58 -0.76 7.50
N MET A 57 28.31 -0.69 6.20
CA MET A 57 27.88 -1.86 5.44
C MET A 57 28.98 -2.90 5.60
N LYS A 58 28.81 -3.85 6.52
CA LYS A 58 29.60 -5.06 6.51
C LYS A 58 29.32 -5.73 5.18
N ALA A 59 30.42 -5.89 4.44
CA ALA A 59 30.47 -6.46 3.12
C ALA A 59 29.52 -7.64 2.96
N VAL A 60 28.78 -7.63 1.85
CA VAL A 60 28.11 -8.78 1.29
C VAL A 60 29.13 -9.90 1.17
N GLN A 61 29.06 -10.93 1.99
CA GLN A 61 29.84 -12.15 1.76
C GLN A 61 29.21 -12.86 0.57
N VAL A 62 29.81 -12.67 -0.59
CA VAL A 62 29.59 -13.52 -1.76
C VAL A 62 30.32 -14.84 -1.45
N THR A 63 29.56 -15.87 -1.11
CA THR A 63 30.09 -17.20 -0.88
C THR A 63 30.08 -17.99 -2.19
N ASP A 64 30.93 -17.60 -3.14
CA ASP A 64 31.48 -18.50 -4.14
C ASP A 64 32.60 -17.78 -4.89
N PRO A 65 33.75 -18.43 -5.16
CA PRO A 65 34.88 -17.81 -5.82
C PRO A 65 34.64 -17.62 -7.30
N VAL A 66 34.45 -16.39 -7.75
CA VAL A 66 34.49 -16.04 -9.16
C VAL A 66 35.96 -16.07 -9.59
N HIS A 67 36.32 -16.96 -10.49
CA HIS A 67 37.62 -16.93 -11.18
C HIS A 67 37.66 -15.70 -12.10
N PHE A 68 38.45 -14.70 -11.72
CA PHE A 68 38.78 -13.55 -12.56
C PHE A 68 39.90 -13.92 -13.50
N THR A 69 39.66 -13.89 -14.82
CA THR A 69 40.71 -13.75 -15.82
C THR A 69 41.09 -12.28 -15.90
N ASN A 70 42.40 -12.00 -15.76
CA ASN A 70 42.98 -10.68 -15.85
C ASN A 70 42.78 -10.13 -17.25
N ASP A 71 41.87 -9.18 -17.45
CA ASP A 71 41.86 -8.14 -18.48
C ASP A 71 40.44 -7.51 -18.52
N ALA A 72 40.15 -6.66 -17.56
CA ALA A 72 39.04 -5.72 -17.69
C ALA A 72 39.28 -4.51 -16.80
N GLU A 73 39.32 -3.35 -17.41
CA GLU A 73 39.30 -2.05 -16.75
C GLU A 73 38.22 -1.99 -15.63
N PHE A 74 38.67 -1.56 -14.48
CA PHE A 74 37.80 -1.35 -13.30
C PHE A 74 36.88 -0.16 -13.59
N LYS A 75 35.80 -0.38 -14.33
CA LYS A 75 34.63 0.49 -14.32
C LYS A 75 33.76 0.07 -13.13
N SER A 76 33.61 0.99 -12.20
CA SER A 76 32.76 0.94 -11.02
C SER A 76 31.43 0.20 -11.28
N SER A 77 31.44 -1.12 -11.10
CA SER A 77 30.26 -1.96 -11.20
C SER A 77 29.67 -2.26 -9.82
N SER A 78 29.70 -1.25 -8.96
CA SER A 78 28.98 -1.30 -7.71
C SER A 78 27.52 -0.91 -7.97
N LEU A 79 26.61 -1.83 -7.71
CA LEU A 79 25.15 -1.69 -7.73
C LEU A 79 24.43 -1.68 -9.09
N HIS A 80 24.78 -2.56 -9.99
CA HIS A 80 23.82 -3.04 -11.00
C HIS A 80 23.03 -4.24 -10.49
N LEU A 81 22.44 -4.10 -9.30
CA LEU A 81 21.79 -5.23 -8.64
C LEU A 81 20.31 -5.38 -8.95
N ILE A 82 19.72 -4.49 -9.73
CA ILE A 82 18.31 -4.62 -10.16
C ILE A 82 18.22 -3.92 -11.52
N GLY A 83 18.53 -4.60 -12.56
CA GLY A 83 18.43 -4.08 -13.92
C GLY A 83 17.84 -5.13 -14.85
N THR A 84 16.82 -4.74 -15.53
CA THR A 84 16.29 -5.41 -16.71
C THR A 84 17.41 -5.63 -17.74
N HIS A 85 18.15 -6.73 -17.63
CA HIS A 85 19.00 -7.22 -18.71
C HIS A 85 18.58 -8.63 -19.10
N LYS A 86 17.94 -8.72 -20.25
CA LYS A 86 17.53 -9.97 -20.89
C LYS A 86 18.68 -10.88 -21.34
N ASP A 87 19.94 -10.47 -21.22
CA ASP A 87 21.08 -11.15 -21.87
C ASP A 87 22.30 -11.42 -20.97
N SER A 88 22.20 -11.38 -19.64
CA SER A 88 23.27 -11.89 -18.78
C SER A 88 22.91 -13.23 -18.22
N LEU A 89 23.81 -14.19 -18.31
CA LEU A 89 23.77 -15.48 -17.59
C LEU A 89 23.41 -15.19 -16.13
N LEU A 90 22.14 -15.42 -15.76
CA LEU A 90 21.64 -15.20 -14.41
C LEU A 90 22.30 -16.23 -13.49
N VAL A 91 23.36 -15.82 -12.83
CA VAL A 91 23.98 -16.59 -11.75
C VAL A 91 23.00 -16.60 -10.59
N ASP A 92 22.71 -17.76 -10.03
CA ASP A 92 21.96 -17.91 -8.79
C ASP A 92 22.62 -17.06 -7.70
N SER A 93 22.01 -15.95 -7.32
CA SER A 93 22.54 -15.03 -6.31
C SER A 93 21.48 -14.74 -5.25
N THR A 94 21.94 -14.57 -4.03
CA THR A 94 21.07 -14.22 -2.89
C THR A 94 21.60 -12.97 -2.23
N VAL A 95 20.73 -11.98 -2.08
CA VAL A 95 21.01 -10.73 -1.36
C VAL A 95 20.23 -10.73 -0.06
N THR A 96 20.91 -10.55 1.05
CA THR A 96 20.28 -10.41 2.37
C THR A 96 20.65 -9.06 2.96
N GLY A 97 19.68 -8.33 3.47
CA GLY A 97 19.91 -7.01 4.05
C GLY A 97 19.05 -6.74 5.28
N LEU A 98 19.56 -5.86 6.13
CA LEU A 98 18.81 -5.24 7.22
C LEU A 98 18.72 -3.75 6.95
N ILE A 99 17.50 -3.23 6.79
CA ILE A 99 17.24 -1.86 6.37
C ILE A 99 16.44 -1.16 7.46
N PRO A 100 16.87 0.02 7.94
CA PRO A 100 16.02 0.83 8.79
C PRO A 100 14.78 1.26 8.03
N ALA A 101 13.61 1.15 8.66
CA ALA A 101 12.34 1.64 8.16
C ALA A 101 11.97 2.92 8.90
N LEU A 102 11.59 3.94 8.15
CA LEU A 102 11.03 5.17 8.68
C LEU A 102 9.80 5.53 7.86
N SER A 103 8.71 5.84 8.53
CA SER A 103 7.45 6.17 7.90
C SER A 103 6.72 7.22 8.74
N TYR A 104 5.89 8.02 8.11
CA TYR A 104 5.02 8.97 8.78
C TYR A 104 3.66 8.96 8.12
N SER A 105 2.62 8.95 8.93
CA SER A 105 1.29 9.34 8.46
C SER A 105 0.61 10.19 9.54
N THR A 106 -0.33 11.01 9.14
CA THR A 106 -1.13 11.81 10.08
C THR A 106 -1.81 10.93 11.13
N ASP A 107 -1.95 9.69 10.89
CA ASP A 107 -2.74 8.72 11.62
C ASP A 107 -1.95 7.91 12.62
N VAL A 108 -0.83 7.37 12.17
CA VAL A 108 0.05 6.52 12.97
C VAL A 108 1.15 7.35 13.63
N GLY A 109 1.35 8.58 13.16
CA GLY A 109 2.47 9.42 13.56
C GLY A 109 3.76 8.98 12.92
N LEU A 110 4.89 9.33 13.54
CA LEU A 110 6.21 8.89 13.10
C LEU A 110 6.40 7.43 13.53
N ALA A 111 6.63 6.55 12.57
CA ALA A 111 6.95 5.14 12.79
C ALA A 111 8.41 4.86 12.43
N GLY A 112 9.08 4.11 13.27
CA GLY A 112 10.44 3.63 13.05
C GLY A 112 10.53 2.13 13.26
N GLY A 113 11.44 1.48 12.53
CA GLY A 113 11.57 0.03 12.63
C GLY A 113 12.73 -0.52 11.82
N LEU A 114 12.70 -1.83 11.63
CA LEU A 114 13.70 -2.59 10.88
C LEU A 114 13.00 -3.52 9.90
N ILE A 115 13.58 -3.64 8.73
CA ILE A 115 13.19 -4.59 7.70
C ILE A 115 14.37 -5.50 7.44
N TRP A 116 14.24 -6.76 7.79
CA TRP A 116 15.15 -7.80 7.29
C TRP A 116 14.58 -8.35 5.99
N SER A 117 15.39 -8.44 4.94
CA SER A 117 14.97 -9.01 3.67
C SER A 117 16.00 -9.98 3.11
N LYS A 118 15.51 -11.04 2.47
CA LYS A 118 16.28 -11.98 1.68
C LYS A 118 15.66 -12.09 0.30
N LEU A 119 16.39 -11.66 -0.71
CA LEU A 119 15.99 -11.72 -2.11
C LEU A 119 16.91 -12.66 -2.86
N SER A 120 16.36 -13.73 -3.39
CA SER A 120 17.10 -14.72 -4.18
C SER A 120 16.72 -14.58 -5.64
N TYR A 121 17.72 -14.41 -6.49
CA TYR A 121 17.58 -14.38 -7.94
C TYR A 121 17.87 -15.76 -8.53
N GLY A 122 17.45 -15.99 -9.77
CA GLY A 122 17.64 -17.23 -10.50
C GLY A 122 17.14 -17.07 -11.93
N GLN A 123 16.79 -18.15 -12.58
CA GLN A 123 16.27 -18.14 -13.96
C GLN A 123 14.81 -17.62 -14.08
N GLN A 124 14.19 -17.22 -12.97
CA GLN A 124 12.80 -16.74 -12.92
C GLN A 124 12.73 -15.23 -12.77
N ASP A 125 11.88 -14.60 -13.56
CA ASP A 125 11.51 -13.19 -13.43
C ASP A 125 10.35 -13.03 -12.43
N PRO A 126 10.36 -11.99 -11.57
CA PRO A 126 11.42 -11.01 -11.36
C PRO A 126 12.49 -11.48 -10.35
N PHE A 127 12.26 -12.56 -9.62
CA PHE A 127 13.14 -13.20 -8.64
C PHE A 127 12.69 -14.64 -8.38
N ARG A 128 13.54 -15.46 -7.78
CA ARG A 128 13.20 -16.82 -7.34
C ARG A 128 12.42 -16.84 -6.02
N GLN A 129 12.80 -15.98 -5.07
CA GLN A 129 12.15 -15.90 -3.76
C GLN A 129 12.42 -14.53 -3.13
N ASN A 130 11.39 -13.95 -2.53
CA ASN A 130 11.49 -12.76 -1.70
C ASN A 130 10.91 -13.06 -0.32
N ILE A 131 11.73 -12.93 0.71
CA ILE A 131 11.29 -13.01 2.11
C ILE A 131 11.59 -11.68 2.77
N ALA A 132 10.62 -11.10 3.45
CA ALA A 132 10.80 -9.90 4.25
C ALA A 132 10.17 -10.06 5.63
N VAL A 133 10.87 -9.58 6.64
CA VAL A 133 10.37 -9.49 8.01
C VAL A 133 10.50 -8.04 8.45
N THR A 134 9.39 -7.43 8.81
CA THR A 134 9.34 -6.04 9.26
C THR A 134 8.88 -5.99 10.70
N ALA A 135 9.57 -5.22 11.52
CA ALA A 135 9.11 -4.85 12.86
C ALA A 135 9.17 -3.33 12.99
N LEU A 136 8.10 -2.72 13.46
CA LEU A 136 8.01 -1.27 13.57
C LEU A 136 7.20 -0.86 14.81
N ALA A 137 7.48 0.37 15.27
CA ALA A 137 6.70 1.03 16.32
C ALA A 137 6.54 2.52 15.97
N SER A 138 5.46 3.13 16.45
CA SER A 138 5.13 4.52 16.15
C SER A 138 4.86 5.36 17.38
N THR A 139 4.91 6.69 17.18
CA THR A 139 4.65 7.68 18.24
C THR A 139 3.19 7.69 18.71
N LYS A 140 2.25 7.17 17.93
CA LYS A 140 0.84 7.01 18.31
C LYS A 140 0.51 5.60 18.80
N GLY A 141 1.53 4.82 19.15
CA GLY A 141 1.36 3.53 19.83
C GLY A 141 0.99 2.36 18.91
N LEU A 142 1.25 2.45 17.62
CA LEU A 142 1.32 1.27 16.77
C LEU A 142 2.59 0.49 17.12
N ALA A 143 2.45 -0.81 17.37
CA ALA A 143 3.55 -1.78 17.34
C ALA A 143 3.15 -2.89 16.37
N GLY A 144 3.95 -3.09 15.34
CA GLY A 144 3.62 -3.97 14.23
C GLY A 144 4.74 -4.94 13.86
N PHE A 145 4.33 -6.11 13.45
CA PHE A 145 5.18 -7.15 12.87
C PHE A 145 4.55 -7.62 11.56
N ASN A 146 5.35 -7.77 10.52
CA ASN A 146 4.93 -8.35 9.26
C ASN A 146 5.97 -9.36 8.76
N PHE A 147 5.52 -10.55 8.38
CA PHE A 147 6.25 -11.53 7.60
C PHE A 147 5.65 -11.62 6.21
N PHE A 148 6.49 -11.50 5.20
CA PHE A 148 6.11 -11.59 3.80
C PHE A 148 6.98 -12.62 3.08
N LEU A 149 6.34 -13.51 2.33
CA LEU A 149 6.98 -14.45 1.41
C LEU A 149 6.33 -14.31 0.05
N ASP A 150 7.13 -14.15 -0.98
CA ASP A 150 6.71 -14.19 -2.37
C ASP A 150 7.66 -15.12 -3.14
N GLN A 151 7.09 -16.20 -3.64
CA GLN A 151 7.85 -17.26 -4.32
C GLN A 151 7.21 -17.58 -5.67
N PRO A 152 7.64 -16.92 -6.75
CA PRO A 152 7.38 -17.38 -8.09
C PRO A 152 7.99 -18.77 -8.29
N CYS A 153 7.32 -19.63 -9.03
CA CYS A 153 7.80 -20.99 -9.29
C CYS A 153 7.95 -21.85 -8.03
N SER A 154 6.84 -22.05 -7.31
CA SER A 154 6.86 -22.84 -6.07
C SER A 154 7.00 -24.33 -6.33
N PHE A 155 6.31 -24.84 -7.36
CA PHE A 155 6.30 -26.29 -7.69
C PHE A 155 6.71 -26.56 -9.15
N ASN A 156 6.07 -25.92 -10.13
CA ASN A 156 6.23 -26.25 -11.56
C ASN A 156 6.59 -25.05 -12.44
N CYS A 157 7.00 -23.91 -11.86
CA CYS A 157 7.34 -22.67 -12.57
C CYS A 157 6.19 -22.06 -13.41
N VAL A 158 4.97 -22.48 -13.15
CA VAL A 158 3.73 -21.88 -13.66
C VAL A 158 2.92 -21.24 -12.54
N ASP A 159 3.44 -21.32 -11.32
CA ASP A 159 2.77 -20.96 -10.09
C ASP A 159 3.54 -19.91 -9.29
N ARG A 160 2.84 -19.20 -8.43
CA ARG A 160 3.40 -18.21 -7.48
C ARG A 160 2.68 -18.33 -6.15
N LEU A 161 3.44 -18.51 -5.09
CA LEU A 161 2.93 -18.54 -3.72
C LEU A 161 3.25 -17.22 -3.03
N ILE A 162 2.22 -16.57 -2.48
CA ILE A 162 2.35 -15.35 -1.69
C ILE A 162 1.77 -15.64 -0.31
N VAL A 163 2.56 -15.35 0.74
CA VAL A 163 2.14 -15.44 2.14
C VAL A 163 2.42 -14.13 2.84
N ASN A 164 1.43 -13.63 3.56
CA ASN A 164 1.56 -12.44 4.39
C ASN A 164 0.98 -12.71 5.77
N LEU A 165 1.78 -12.48 6.82
CA LEU A 165 1.35 -12.57 8.21
C LEU A 165 1.61 -11.23 8.88
N VAL A 166 0.57 -10.65 9.46
CA VAL A 166 0.60 -9.34 10.11
C VAL A 166 0.11 -9.48 11.54
N GLY A 167 0.87 -8.92 12.49
CA GLY A 167 0.43 -8.75 13.87
C GLY A 167 0.60 -7.29 14.27
N ASN A 168 -0.49 -6.64 14.65
CA ASN A 168 -0.48 -5.23 15.01
C ASN A 168 -1.18 -5.01 16.35
N ARG A 169 -0.58 -4.17 17.18
CA ARG A 169 -1.19 -3.58 18.36
C ARG A 169 -1.32 -2.08 18.11
N PHE A 170 -2.52 -1.53 18.30
CA PHE A 170 -2.80 -0.11 18.21
C PHE A 170 -3.25 0.44 19.56
N LEU A 171 -2.74 1.60 19.94
CA LEU A 171 -3.25 2.37 21.08
C LEU A 171 -4.29 3.41 20.65
N GLU A 172 -4.24 3.85 19.39
CA GLU A 172 -5.15 4.83 18.79
C GLU A 172 -5.69 4.28 17.47
N ASP A 173 -6.37 3.12 17.51
CA ASP A 173 -7.17 2.60 16.38
C ASP A 173 -8.49 3.37 16.29
N GLN A 174 -9.23 3.29 15.17
CA GLN A 174 -10.36 4.17 14.95
C GLN A 174 -11.63 3.44 14.52
N TYR A 175 -12.73 3.92 15.07
CA TYR A 175 -14.06 3.45 14.75
C TYR A 175 -15.02 4.64 14.62
N TYR A 176 -15.57 4.84 13.43
CA TYR A 176 -16.47 5.97 13.10
C TYR A 176 -17.94 5.55 12.99
N GLY A 177 -18.28 4.31 13.37
CA GLY A 177 -19.58 3.70 13.15
C GLY A 177 -19.67 2.95 11.83
N VAL A 178 -20.64 2.07 11.71
CA VAL A 178 -20.95 1.34 10.47
C VAL A 178 -22.00 2.11 9.71
N PHE A 179 -21.72 2.44 8.45
CA PHE A 179 -22.60 3.18 7.55
C PHE A 179 -23.10 4.52 8.12
N THR A 180 -22.20 5.26 8.76
CA THR A 180 -22.53 6.54 9.39
C THR A 180 -21.61 7.66 8.91
N ASP A 181 -22.15 8.88 8.88
CA ASP A 181 -21.40 10.11 8.63
C ASP A 181 -21.37 10.97 9.90
N GLN A 182 -20.29 10.83 10.67
CA GLN A 182 -20.13 11.48 11.98
C GLN A 182 -19.27 12.75 11.89
N ARG A 183 -19.27 13.47 10.76
CA ARG A 183 -18.38 14.63 10.50
C ARG A 183 -18.40 15.69 11.59
N ILE A 184 -19.59 16.04 12.10
CA ILE A 184 -19.74 17.09 13.12
C ILE A 184 -19.17 16.66 14.45
N GLU A 185 -19.46 15.44 14.87
CA GLU A 185 -18.93 14.86 16.11
C GLU A 185 -17.41 14.67 16.06
N LEU A 186 -16.88 14.24 14.92
CA LEU A 186 -15.43 14.06 14.70
C LEU A 186 -14.66 15.35 14.96
N LYS A 187 -15.17 16.49 14.46
CA LYS A 187 -14.53 17.79 14.68
C LYS A 187 -14.59 18.27 16.14
N LYS A 188 -15.64 17.89 16.88
CA LYS A 188 -15.84 18.30 18.28
C LYS A 188 -15.05 17.46 19.26
N ASN A 189 -15.02 16.16 19.07
CA ASN A 189 -14.40 15.22 20.01
C ASN A 189 -13.74 14.02 19.30
N PRO A 190 -12.56 14.19 18.72
CA PRO A 190 -11.88 13.14 17.95
C PRO A 190 -11.54 11.92 18.81
N LYS A 191 -11.21 12.09 20.10
CA LYS A 191 -10.88 10.97 21.00
C LYS A 191 -12.01 9.99 21.22
N ARG A 192 -13.26 10.38 20.98
CA ARG A 192 -14.42 9.50 21.09
C ARG A 192 -14.35 8.35 20.07
N PHE A 193 -13.66 8.54 18.96
CA PHE A 193 -13.54 7.59 17.85
C PHE A 193 -12.29 6.73 17.96
N GLU A 194 -11.36 7.08 18.86
CA GLU A 194 -10.13 6.32 19.09
C GLU A 194 -10.42 5.15 20.05
N TYR A 195 -9.77 4.01 19.81
CA TYR A 195 -9.84 2.86 20.70
C TYR A 195 -8.57 2.02 20.59
N GLN A 196 -8.33 1.14 21.57
CA GLN A 196 -7.18 0.24 21.54
C GLN A 196 -7.58 -1.09 20.92
N SER A 197 -6.73 -1.62 20.04
CA SER A 197 -6.98 -2.90 19.39
C SER A 197 -5.74 -3.75 19.20
N PHE A 198 -5.95 -5.05 19.08
CA PHE A 198 -4.98 -6.02 18.65
C PHE A 198 -5.52 -6.78 17.45
N THR A 199 -4.67 -6.96 16.43
CA THR A 199 -5.06 -7.60 15.17
C THR A 199 -4.00 -8.61 14.74
N ILE A 200 -4.44 -9.80 14.33
CA ILE A 200 -3.63 -10.77 13.60
C ILE A 200 -4.30 -11.02 12.25
N LYS A 201 -3.51 -10.97 11.16
CA LYS A 201 -3.97 -11.33 9.81
C LYS A 201 -3.01 -12.33 9.21
N VAL A 202 -3.54 -13.33 8.54
CA VAL A 202 -2.79 -14.28 7.71
C VAL A 202 -3.45 -14.32 6.35
N ASN A 203 -2.70 -14.03 5.31
CA ASN A 203 -3.16 -14.12 3.93
C ASN A 203 -2.24 -15.08 3.18
N LEU A 204 -2.82 -16.01 2.45
CA LEU A 204 -2.13 -16.90 1.54
C LEU A 204 -2.82 -16.82 0.19
N GLU A 205 -2.04 -16.64 -0.88
CA GLU A 205 -2.53 -16.64 -2.24
C GLU A 205 -1.65 -17.56 -3.10
N TYR A 206 -2.28 -18.51 -3.77
CA TYR A 206 -1.63 -19.40 -4.71
C TYR A 206 -2.14 -19.12 -6.11
N ARG A 207 -1.27 -18.64 -6.99
CA ARG A 207 -1.55 -18.28 -8.38
C ARG A 207 -1.07 -19.35 -9.33
N ILE A 208 -1.82 -19.58 -10.39
CA ILE A 208 -1.46 -20.45 -11.51
C ILE A 208 -1.56 -19.63 -12.79
N SER A 209 -0.46 -19.57 -13.53
CA SER A 209 -0.41 -18.85 -14.82
C SER A 209 -0.86 -19.76 -15.97
N THR A 210 -1.61 -19.19 -16.90
CA THR A 210 -2.01 -19.88 -18.13
C THR A 210 -0.95 -19.87 -19.22
N ASN A 211 0.13 -19.12 -19.05
CA ASN A 211 1.17 -18.93 -20.09
C ASN A 211 1.78 -20.24 -20.63
N ASN A 212 1.78 -21.30 -19.82
CA ASN A 212 2.32 -22.61 -20.22
C ASN A 212 1.24 -23.58 -20.71
N LEU A 213 -0.04 -23.23 -20.60
CA LEU A 213 -1.15 -24.08 -21.04
C LEU A 213 -1.59 -23.78 -22.48
N ALA A 214 -1.23 -22.63 -23.03
CA ALA A 214 -1.61 -22.23 -24.40
C ALA A 214 -0.37 -22.01 -25.25
N HIS A 215 -0.25 -22.80 -26.32
CA HIS A 215 0.78 -22.59 -27.35
C HIS A 215 0.73 -21.18 -27.93
N LYS A 216 1.82 -20.43 -27.77
CA LYS A 216 2.40 -19.31 -28.57
C LYS A 216 1.47 -18.44 -29.45
N ASN A 217 0.26 -18.12 -29.10
CA ASN A 217 -0.45 -17.03 -29.72
C ASN A 217 -0.57 -15.86 -28.72
N GLU A 218 -0.05 -14.69 -29.09
CA GLU A 218 -0.09 -13.45 -28.31
C GLU A 218 -1.53 -12.96 -28.14
N THR A 219 -2.27 -13.55 -27.25
CA THR A 219 -3.64 -13.13 -26.89
C THR A 219 -3.64 -12.61 -25.46
N LEU A 220 -4.61 -11.78 -25.11
CA LEU A 220 -4.86 -11.31 -23.72
C LEU A 220 -4.87 -12.46 -22.69
N PHE A 221 -5.21 -13.68 -23.12
CA PHE A 221 -5.24 -14.87 -22.27
C PHE A 221 -3.87 -15.37 -21.84
N ASN A 222 -2.78 -14.98 -22.51
CA ASN A 222 -1.42 -15.37 -22.10
C ASN A 222 -0.98 -14.71 -20.79
N ASN A 223 -1.66 -13.65 -20.35
CA ASN A 223 -1.39 -12.94 -19.11
C ASN A 223 -2.46 -13.18 -18.04
N LEU A 224 -3.31 -14.19 -18.24
CA LEU A 224 -4.33 -14.59 -17.27
C LEU A 224 -3.74 -15.53 -16.22
N ASN A 225 -3.93 -15.19 -14.97
CA ASN A 225 -3.61 -16.06 -13.84
C ASN A 225 -4.90 -16.35 -13.06
N GLY A 226 -5.18 -17.61 -12.80
CA GLY A 226 -6.17 -18.01 -11.81
C GLY A 226 -5.52 -18.08 -10.43
N PHE A 227 -6.24 -17.77 -9.36
CA PHE A 227 -5.70 -17.92 -8.00
C PHE A 227 -6.73 -18.40 -6.99
N LEU A 228 -6.24 -19.06 -5.97
CA LEU A 228 -6.94 -19.39 -4.74
C LEU A 228 -6.33 -18.57 -3.60
N SER A 229 -7.16 -18.14 -2.66
CA SER A 229 -6.69 -17.47 -1.46
C SER A 229 -7.31 -18.04 -0.21
N THR A 230 -6.58 -17.94 0.90
CA THR A 230 -7.11 -18.11 2.24
C THR A 230 -6.72 -16.92 3.07
N ASP A 231 -7.68 -16.37 3.78
CA ASP A 231 -7.48 -15.21 4.65
C ASP A 231 -8.01 -15.57 6.04
N PHE A 232 -7.21 -15.33 7.06
CA PHE A 232 -7.61 -15.38 8.45
C PHE A 232 -7.39 -14.03 9.10
N GLN A 233 -8.35 -13.57 9.86
CA GLN A 233 -8.20 -12.37 10.68
C GLN A 233 -8.83 -12.57 12.04
N TYR A 234 -8.08 -12.21 13.08
CA TYR A 234 -8.56 -12.00 14.42
C TYR A 234 -8.36 -10.54 14.80
N LYS A 235 -9.38 -9.90 15.32
CA LYS A 235 -9.29 -8.54 15.87
C LYS A 235 -10.06 -8.44 17.17
N THR A 236 -9.45 -7.81 18.17
CA THR A 236 -10.06 -7.57 19.47
C THR A 236 -9.72 -6.17 19.98
N PRO A 237 -10.72 -5.36 20.30
CA PRO A 237 -10.56 -4.21 21.18
C PRO A 237 -10.14 -4.64 22.58
N TRP A 238 -9.34 -3.83 23.26
CA TRP A 238 -8.90 -4.10 24.62
C TRP A 238 -8.68 -2.78 25.37
N ASN A 239 -8.89 -2.81 26.73
CA ASN A 239 -8.63 -1.69 27.62
C ASN A 239 -9.21 -0.33 27.14
N ASN A 240 -10.51 -0.34 26.75
CA ASN A 240 -11.20 0.81 26.22
C ASN A 240 -12.15 1.44 27.25
N ASP A 241 -12.29 2.76 27.19
CA ASP A 241 -13.19 3.52 28.07
C ASP A 241 -14.63 3.51 27.55
N ASP A 242 -15.61 3.52 28.45
CA ASP A 242 -17.03 3.55 28.11
C ASP A 242 -17.47 4.83 27.35
N THR A 243 -16.63 5.85 27.26
CA THR A 243 -16.88 7.09 26.51
C THR A 243 -16.57 6.96 25.02
N GLN A 244 -15.83 5.93 24.61
CA GLN A 244 -15.46 5.69 23.22
C GLN A 244 -16.65 5.13 22.42
N LEU A 245 -16.79 5.55 21.17
CA LEU A 245 -17.93 5.19 20.32
C LEU A 245 -18.10 3.67 20.19
N ILE A 246 -17.00 2.93 20.04
CA ILE A 246 -17.03 1.46 19.93
C ILE A 246 -17.61 0.80 21.18
N MET A 247 -17.41 1.38 22.37
CA MET A 247 -17.95 0.88 23.63
C MET A 247 -19.40 1.31 23.84
N LEU A 248 -19.80 2.44 23.27
CA LEU A 248 -21.19 2.93 23.32
C LEU A 248 -22.09 2.15 22.36
N GLU A 249 -21.64 1.94 21.11
CA GLU A 249 -22.43 1.25 20.09
C GLU A 249 -22.36 -0.28 20.19
N LYS A 250 -21.27 -0.82 20.74
CA LYS A 250 -20.99 -2.25 20.87
C LYS A 250 -21.28 -3.03 19.58
N PRO A 251 -20.67 -2.63 18.43
CA PRO A 251 -20.91 -3.31 17.17
C PRO A 251 -20.48 -4.77 17.26
N THR A 252 -21.02 -5.63 16.41
CA THR A 252 -20.60 -7.04 16.36
C THR A 252 -19.08 -7.12 16.20
N GLY A 253 -18.41 -7.90 17.04
CA GLY A 253 -16.95 -8.00 17.11
C GLY A 253 -16.26 -7.01 18.06
N TYR A 254 -17.02 -6.16 18.81
CA TYR A 254 -16.44 -5.24 19.80
C TYR A 254 -15.74 -5.95 20.97
N ALA A 255 -16.14 -7.16 21.29
CA ALA A 255 -15.53 -8.01 22.32
C ALA A 255 -14.47 -8.99 21.73
N GLY A 256 -14.10 -8.80 20.49
CA GLY A 256 -13.21 -9.68 19.72
C GLY A 256 -13.99 -10.65 18.84
N ALA A 257 -13.46 -10.86 17.64
CA ALA A 257 -13.98 -11.82 16.68
C ALA A 257 -12.87 -12.30 15.74
N TYR A 258 -13.09 -13.46 15.13
CA TYR A 258 -12.22 -14.00 14.09
C TYR A 258 -13.04 -14.44 12.88
N GLY A 259 -12.39 -14.38 11.73
CA GLY A 259 -12.94 -14.80 10.45
C GLY A 259 -11.92 -15.55 9.62
N PHE A 260 -12.40 -16.52 8.87
CA PHE A 260 -11.64 -17.28 7.90
C PHE A 260 -12.39 -17.27 6.58
N TRP A 261 -11.72 -16.82 5.51
CA TRP A 261 -12.29 -16.79 4.17
C TRP A 261 -11.51 -17.68 3.23
N LEU A 262 -12.23 -18.35 2.37
CA LEU A 262 -11.71 -18.96 1.16
C LEU A 262 -12.09 -18.08 -0.01
N GLY A 263 -11.14 -17.83 -0.88
CA GLY A 263 -11.31 -16.97 -2.04
C GLY A 263 -10.81 -17.64 -3.33
N LEU A 264 -11.42 -17.27 -4.42
CA LEU A 264 -10.96 -17.58 -5.76
C LEU A 264 -11.05 -16.34 -6.63
N GLY A 265 -10.18 -16.27 -7.64
CA GLY A 265 -10.17 -15.11 -8.51
C GLY A 265 -9.34 -15.29 -9.77
N GLY A 266 -9.34 -14.23 -10.56
CA GLY A 266 -8.56 -14.09 -11.77
C GLY A 266 -7.76 -12.79 -11.77
N LEU A 267 -6.59 -12.82 -12.37
CA LEU A 267 -5.68 -11.71 -12.52
C LEU A 267 -5.20 -11.64 -13.97
N ILE A 268 -5.33 -10.47 -14.57
CA ILE A 268 -4.69 -10.12 -15.84
C ILE A 268 -3.66 -9.04 -15.55
N ASP A 269 -2.40 -9.25 -15.94
CA ASP A 269 -1.33 -8.28 -15.76
C ASP A 269 -0.51 -8.16 -17.04
N THR A 270 -0.64 -7.02 -17.72
CA THR A 270 0.08 -6.67 -18.94
C THR A 270 0.97 -5.45 -18.75
N ARG A 271 1.25 -5.08 -17.50
CA ARG A 271 2.11 -3.94 -17.18
C ARG A 271 3.54 -4.21 -17.63
N ASP A 272 4.22 -3.16 -18.08
CA ASP A 272 5.64 -3.19 -18.41
C ASP A 272 6.55 -3.33 -17.17
N SER A 273 6.05 -2.97 -15.98
CA SER A 273 6.74 -3.10 -14.70
C SER A 273 5.75 -3.30 -13.56
N GLU A 274 6.09 -4.12 -12.57
CA GLU A 274 5.31 -4.26 -11.35
C GLU A 274 5.51 -3.07 -10.40
N PHE A 275 6.66 -2.37 -10.47
CA PHE A 275 7.08 -1.34 -9.50
C PHE A 275 6.76 0.09 -9.94
N TYR A 276 7.05 0.41 -11.20
CA TYR A 276 6.74 1.69 -11.82
C TYR A 276 6.13 1.46 -13.19
N PRO A 277 4.87 1.04 -13.26
CA PRO A 277 4.21 0.79 -14.52
C PRO A 277 4.03 2.10 -15.31
N ARG A 278 4.41 2.06 -16.59
CA ARG A 278 4.27 3.17 -17.53
C ARG A 278 3.19 2.91 -18.57
N GLN A 279 2.94 1.63 -18.86
CA GLN A 279 1.92 1.21 -19.82
C GLN A 279 1.36 -0.16 -19.47
N GLY A 280 0.14 -0.42 -19.92
CA GLY A 280 -0.53 -1.71 -19.76
C GLY A 280 -1.69 -1.67 -18.80
N TRP A 281 -2.20 -2.86 -18.51
CA TRP A 281 -3.37 -3.10 -17.67
C TRP A 281 -3.04 -4.06 -16.54
N TYR A 282 -3.66 -3.83 -15.41
CA TYR A 282 -3.75 -4.78 -14.31
C TYR A 282 -5.22 -4.91 -13.91
N SER A 283 -5.75 -6.13 -13.83
CA SER A 283 -7.11 -6.35 -13.37
C SER A 283 -7.17 -7.59 -12.49
N LYS A 284 -7.56 -7.41 -11.22
CA LYS A 284 -7.74 -8.49 -10.25
C LYS A 284 -9.19 -8.53 -9.81
N GLN A 285 -9.83 -9.69 -10.00
CA GLN A 285 -11.21 -9.95 -9.61
C GLN A 285 -11.22 -11.12 -8.64
N GLN A 286 -11.89 -10.96 -7.49
CA GLN A 286 -11.88 -11.97 -6.43
C GLN A 286 -13.25 -12.08 -5.75
N VAL A 287 -13.66 -13.30 -5.50
CA VAL A 287 -14.78 -13.63 -4.60
C VAL A 287 -14.22 -14.37 -3.39
N LYS A 288 -14.59 -13.95 -2.18
CA LYS A 288 -14.23 -14.61 -0.92
C LYS A 288 -15.50 -14.99 -0.16
N GLY A 289 -15.48 -16.14 0.49
CA GLY A 289 -16.56 -16.62 1.35
C GLY A 289 -16.05 -17.03 2.72
N SER A 290 -16.74 -16.61 3.76
CA SER A 290 -16.58 -17.07 5.13
C SER A 290 -17.86 -17.75 5.58
N LEU A 291 -17.75 -18.91 6.22
CA LEU A 291 -18.89 -19.62 6.80
C LEU A 291 -18.71 -19.72 8.32
N LYS A 292 -19.76 -19.37 9.06
CA LYS A 292 -19.78 -19.52 10.52
C LYS A 292 -19.49 -20.96 10.90
N SER A 293 -18.40 -21.18 11.64
CA SER A 293 -17.85 -22.48 11.99
C SER A 293 -16.88 -22.34 13.17
N VAL A 294 -16.09 -23.38 13.43
CA VAL A 294 -14.98 -23.30 14.39
C VAL A 294 -13.84 -22.39 13.92
N LEU A 295 -13.79 -22.07 12.62
CA LEU A 295 -12.76 -21.20 12.01
C LEU A 295 -13.24 -19.76 11.79
N SER A 296 -14.55 -19.48 11.94
CA SER A 296 -15.13 -18.14 11.75
C SER A 296 -16.35 -17.92 12.62
N ASN A 297 -16.44 -16.75 13.26
CA ASN A 297 -17.58 -16.36 14.08
C ASN A 297 -18.84 -16.00 13.27
N PHE A 298 -18.71 -15.77 11.96
CA PHE A 298 -19.76 -15.23 11.10
C PHE A 298 -19.72 -15.80 9.69
N THR A 299 -20.81 -15.57 8.95
CA THR A 299 -20.90 -15.88 7.52
C THR A 299 -20.86 -14.57 6.73
N GLN A 300 -20.01 -14.52 5.70
CA GLN A 300 -19.87 -13.35 4.83
C GLN A 300 -19.43 -13.76 3.43
N THR A 301 -19.90 -13.05 2.43
CA THR A 301 -19.39 -13.10 1.06
C THR A 301 -18.90 -11.72 0.66
N LEU A 302 -17.74 -11.67 0.04
CA LEU A 302 -17.08 -10.46 -0.45
C LEU A 302 -16.79 -10.62 -1.95
N PHE A 303 -17.07 -9.57 -2.72
CA PHE A 303 -16.56 -9.40 -4.08
C PHE A 303 -15.62 -8.21 -4.11
N LEU A 304 -14.41 -8.41 -4.65
CA LEU A 304 -13.36 -7.42 -4.72
C LEU A 304 -12.91 -7.28 -6.17
N SER A 305 -12.91 -6.06 -6.68
CA SER A 305 -12.48 -5.72 -8.03
C SER A 305 -11.46 -4.58 -7.96
N ASP A 306 -10.32 -4.75 -8.59
CA ASP A 306 -9.27 -3.74 -8.74
C ASP A 306 -8.75 -3.76 -10.17
N THR A 307 -9.04 -2.71 -10.93
CA THR A 307 -8.61 -2.57 -12.32
C THR A 307 -7.81 -1.30 -12.47
N ARG A 308 -6.65 -1.40 -13.12
CA ARG A 308 -5.68 -0.32 -13.28
C ARG A 308 -5.26 -0.21 -14.73
N TYR A 309 -5.07 1.01 -15.18
CA TYR A 309 -4.61 1.35 -16.52
C TYR A 309 -3.46 2.35 -16.44
N TYR A 310 -2.46 2.15 -17.29
CA TYR A 310 -1.28 3.01 -17.36
C TYR A 310 -0.99 3.37 -18.80
N GLN A 311 -0.64 4.65 -19.02
CA GLN A 311 -0.24 5.15 -20.31
C GLN A 311 0.79 6.26 -20.18
N GLU A 312 1.95 6.07 -20.76
CA GLU A 312 2.99 7.10 -20.86
C GLU A 312 2.72 8.00 -22.07
N PHE A 313 2.79 9.30 -21.85
CA PHE A 313 2.78 10.33 -22.87
C PHE A 313 4.16 10.99 -22.93
N LYS A 314 4.77 10.97 -24.12
CA LYS A 314 6.08 11.61 -24.37
C LYS A 314 5.84 13.06 -24.77
N LEU A 315 5.79 13.93 -23.77
CA LEU A 315 5.75 15.38 -23.94
C LEU A 315 7.17 15.97 -23.75
N ILE A 316 7.29 17.20 -23.26
CA ILE A 316 8.58 17.78 -22.85
C ILE A 316 9.25 16.92 -21.77
N LEU A 317 8.44 16.46 -20.82
CA LEU A 317 8.79 15.41 -19.86
C LEU A 317 7.88 14.20 -20.10
N PRO A 318 8.38 12.96 -19.92
CA PRO A 318 7.53 11.79 -19.94
C PRO A 318 6.55 11.85 -18.76
N ILE A 319 5.26 11.84 -19.04
CA ILE A 319 4.20 11.84 -18.05
C ILE A 319 3.44 10.53 -18.14
N VAL A 320 3.33 9.83 -17.04
CA VAL A 320 2.52 8.63 -16.93
C VAL A 320 1.16 9.00 -16.36
N PHE A 321 0.10 8.77 -17.13
CA PHE A 321 -1.26 8.73 -16.65
C PHE A 321 -1.52 7.35 -16.05
N ALA A 322 -1.94 7.32 -14.79
CA ALA A 322 -2.30 6.10 -14.09
C ALA A 322 -3.72 6.24 -13.54
N GLN A 323 -4.57 5.26 -13.84
CA GLN A 323 -5.96 5.21 -13.42
C GLN A 323 -6.22 3.89 -12.71
N ARG A 324 -6.84 3.94 -11.52
CA ARG A 324 -7.37 2.78 -10.81
C ARG A 324 -8.87 2.94 -10.63
N ILE A 325 -9.60 1.83 -10.80
CA ILE A 325 -11.02 1.72 -10.47
C ILE A 325 -11.16 0.50 -9.57
N SER A 326 -11.70 0.71 -8.38
CA SER A 326 -11.94 -0.32 -7.39
C SER A 326 -13.42 -0.40 -7.06
N TYR A 327 -13.92 -1.61 -6.90
CA TYR A 327 -15.26 -1.88 -6.41
C TYR A 327 -15.20 -2.99 -5.38
N GLN A 328 -15.84 -2.77 -4.24
CA GLN A 328 -15.98 -3.79 -3.20
C GLN A 328 -17.44 -3.91 -2.80
N TRP A 329 -17.89 -5.13 -2.68
CA TRP A 329 -19.22 -5.48 -2.23
C TRP A 329 -19.17 -6.60 -1.19
N SER A 330 -20.07 -6.54 -0.22
CA SER A 330 -20.23 -7.53 0.82
C SER A 330 -21.70 -7.69 1.19
N ASN A 331 -22.11 -8.91 1.54
CA ASN A 331 -23.38 -9.17 2.16
C ASN A 331 -23.36 -8.93 3.69
N SER A 332 -22.49 -8.03 4.16
CA SER A 332 -22.36 -7.66 5.57
C SER A 332 -23.69 -7.17 6.15
N ASN A 333 -23.96 -7.56 7.37
CA ASN A 333 -25.17 -7.20 8.13
C ASN A 333 -24.84 -7.08 9.64
N ALA A 334 -25.82 -6.84 10.48
CA ALA A 334 -25.64 -6.66 11.92
C ALA A 334 -24.91 -7.82 12.65
N ASN A 335 -24.84 -9.01 12.07
CA ASN A 335 -24.09 -10.14 12.63
C ASN A 335 -22.64 -10.23 12.13
N THR A 336 -22.24 -9.32 11.26
CA THR A 336 -20.91 -9.27 10.68
C THR A 336 -20.02 -8.35 11.53
N PRO A 337 -18.81 -8.78 11.95
CA PRO A 337 -17.91 -7.90 12.70
C PRO A 337 -17.59 -6.61 11.95
N TYR A 338 -17.62 -5.48 12.67
CA TYR A 338 -17.40 -4.14 12.10
C TYR A 338 -16.13 -4.05 11.25
N TRP A 339 -15.05 -4.70 11.66
CA TRP A 339 -13.76 -4.67 10.99
C TRP A 339 -13.68 -5.51 9.71
N SER A 340 -14.69 -6.30 9.39
CA SER A 340 -14.76 -7.12 8.18
C SER A 340 -15.57 -6.47 7.05
N TYR A 341 -16.18 -5.32 7.31
CA TYR A 341 -16.83 -4.54 6.25
C TYR A 341 -15.80 -4.00 5.25
N PRO A 342 -16.14 -3.86 3.97
CA PRO A 342 -15.38 -3.02 3.05
C PRO A 342 -15.19 -1.62 3.62
N THR A 343 -13.99 -1.05 3.43
CA THR A 343 -13.62 0.24 4.01
C THR A 343 -13.22 1.22 2.92
N LEU A 344 -13.80 2.42 2.95
CA LEU A 344 -13.46 3.52 2.05
C LEU A 344 -12.84 4.66 2.87
N GLY A 345 -11.72 5.20 2.41
CA GLY A 345 -10.92 6.23 3.07
C GLY A 345 -9.43 5.89 3.04
N GLY A 346 -8.62 6.78 3.59
CA GLY A 346 -7.19 6.59 3.78
C GLY A 346 -6.35 6.61 2.50
N GLU A 347 -5.11 6.21 2.68
CA GLU A 347 -4.11 6.20 1.61
C GLU A 347 -4.53 5.39 0.39
N GLU A 348 -5.24 4.28 0.61
CA GLU A 348 -5.53 3.33 -0.46
C GLU A 348 -6.58 3.83 -1.45
N PHE A 349 -7.61 4.55 -0.98
CA PHE A 349 -8.76 4.91 -1.81
C PHE A 349 -9.05 6.40 -1.88
N LEU A 350 -9.02 7.12 -0.73
CA LEU A 350 -9.36 8.54 -0.65
C LEU A 350 -8.33 9.28 0.21
N ARG A 351 -7.22 9.68 -0.39
CA ARG A 351 -6.14 10.41 0.29
C ARG A 351 -6.62 11.79 0.77
N GLY A 352 -6.57 12.04 2.06
CA GLY A 352 -7.14 13.25 2.69
C GLY A 352 -8.31 12.94 3.62
N TYR A 353 -8.93 11.78 3.49
CA TYR A 353 -9.76 11.18 4.54
C TYR A 353 -8.91 10.27 5.41
N VAL A 354 -9.35 10.06 6.63
CA VAL A 354 -8.73 9.11 7.54
C VAL A 354 -8.98 7.67 7.08
N ASP A 355 -8.13 6.74 7.50
CA ASP A 355 -8.28 5.33 7.15
C ASP A 355 -9.55 4.75 7.79
N ASN A 356 -10.17 3.78 7.12
CA ASN A 356 -11.42 3.19 7.58
C ASN A 356 -12.52 4.23 7.92
N ARG A 357 -12.50 5.41 7.26
CA ARG A 357 -13.46 6.47 7.54
C ARG A 357 -14.90 6.04 7.33
N PHE A 358 -15.13 5.21 6.31
CA PHE A 358 -16.46 4.71 5.97
C PHE A 358 -16.42 3.19 5.95
N LEU A 359 -17.07 2.56 6.94
CA LEU A 359 -17.32 1.12 7.01
C LEU A 359 -18.67 0.85 6.36
N VAL A 360 -18.67 0.24 5.18
CA VAL A 360 -19.86 0.17 4.32
C VAL A 360 -20.00 -1.21 3.66
N PRO A 361 -21.21 -1.67 3.35
CA PRO A 361 -21.40 -2.95 2.67
C PRO A 361 -20.86 -2.94 1.23
N GLN A 362 -20.86 -1.77 0.57
CA GLN A 362 -20.32 -1.64 -0.77
C GLN A 362 -19.87 -0.21 -1.09
N PHE A 363 -18.82 -0.12 -1.89
CA PHE A 363 -18.32 1.14 -2.43
C PHE A 363 -17.66 0.94 -3.79
N TRP A 364 -17.54 2.02 -4.55
CA TRP A 364 -16.57 2.15 -5.62
C TRP A 364 -15.61 3.30 -5.31
N ALA A 365 -14.40 3.20 -5.81
CA ALA A 365 -13.39 4.24 -5.74
C ALA A 365 -12.62 4.35 -7.04
N THR A 366 -12.20 5.55 -7.39
CA THR A 366 -11.28 5.79 -8.49
C THR A 366 -10.12 6.64 -8.03
N ASN A 367 -8.91 6.27 -8.45
CA ASN A 367 -7.70 7.02 -8.21
C ASN A 367 -7.07 7.36 -9.56
N THR A 368 -6.88 8.65 -9.80
CA THR A 368 -6.25 9.18 -11.03
C THR A 368 -4.96 9.87 -10.65
N GLU A 369 -3.86 9.51 -11.31
CA GLU A 369 -2.55 10.13 -11.08
C GLU A 369 -1.86 10.52 -12.37
N LEU A 370 -1.17 11.65 -12.34
CA LEU A 370 -0.16 12.05 -13.30
C LEU A 370 1.20 11.99 -12.62
N ARG A 371 2.09 11.15 -13.14
CA ARG A 371 3.40 10.84 -12.57
C ARG A 371 4.50 11.27 -13.51
N THR A 372 5.57 11.88 -13.02
CA THR A 372 6.72 12.23 -13.84
C THR A 372 8.01 12.23 -13.04
N TRP A 373 9.12 11.90 -13.71
CA TRP A 373 10.46 12.11 -13.19
C TRP A 373 10.96 13.47 -13.70
N LEU A 374 11.35 14.34 -12.77
CA LEU A 374 11.82 15.69 -13.04
C LEU A 374 13.34 15.75 -13.16
N TYR A 375 14.03 14.87 -12.46
CA TYR A 375 15.47 14.79 -12.43
C TYR A 375 15.92 13.33 -12.34
N GLU A 376 16.93 12.98 -13.13
CA GLU A 376 17.55 11.65 -13.12
C GLU A 376 19.07 11.78 -13.18
N SER A 377 19.76 11.13 -12.24
CA SER A 377 21.22 11.04 -12.21
C SER A 377 21.65 9.59 -12.29
N THR A 378 22.22 9.21 -13.43
CA THR A 378 22.73 7.85 -13.64
C THR A 378 23.93 7.53 -12.74
N ASN A 379 24.74 8.53 -12.40
CA ASN A 379 25.96 8.36 -11.59
C ASN A 379 25.62 7.95 -10.14
N TYR A 380 24.48 8.39 -9.62
CA TYR A 380 24.07 8.15 -8.24
C TYR A 380 22.87 7.20 -8.11
N GLY A 381 22.30 6.75 -9.24
CA GLY A 381 21.08 5.98 -9.24
C GLY A 381 19.90 6.72 -8.58
N LEU A 382 19.91 8.06 -8.65
CA LEU A 382 18.92 8.92 -8.03
C LEU A 382 17.94 9.44 -9.07
N LYS A 383 16.64 9.26 -8.81
CA LYS A 383 15.57 9.93 -9.55
C LYS A 383 14.71 10.72 -8.58
N ILE A 384 14.31 11.92 -8.97
CA ILE A 384 13.40 12.78 -8.23
C ILE A 384 12.23 13.11 -9.14
N GLY A 385 11.04 12.92 -8.65
CA GLY A 385 9.82 13.13 -9.41
C GLY A 385 8.66 13.63 -8.58
N GLY A 386 7.50 13.69 -9.20
CA GLY A 386 6.29 14.11 -8.53
C GLY A 386 5.04 13.48 -9.11
N THR A 387 3.98 13.59 -8.34
CA THR A 387 2.63 13.16 -8.70
C THR A 387 1.64 14.27 -8.46
N LEU A 388 0.65 14.37 -9.34
CA LEU A 388 -0.60 15.07 -9.08
C LEU A 388 -1.70 14.02 -9.07
N PHE A 389 -2.63 14.12 -8.16
CA PHE A 389 -3.69 13.11 -8.08
C PHE A 389 -5.05 13.69 -7.72
N MET A 390 -6.06 12.95 -8.13
CA MET A 390 -7.44 13.13 -7.74
C MET A 390 -8.05 11.77 -7.47
N ASP A 391 -8.67 11.62 -6.28
CA ASP A 391 -9.39 10.42 -5.92
C ASP A 391 -10.87 10.75 -5.76
N SER A 392 -11.73 9.81 -6.09
CA SER A 392 -13.17 9.90 -5.80
C SER A 392 -13.73 8.54 -5.45
N GLY A 393 -14.79 8.52 -4.68
CA GLY A 393 -15.49 7.30 -4.33
C GLY A 393 -16.89 7.58 -3.82
N SER A 394 -17.71 6.56 -3.84
CA SER A 394 -19.06 6.61 -3.31
C SER A 394 -19.44 5.28 -2.70
N PHE A 395 -20.38 5.30 -1.78
CA PHE A 395 -20.83 4.12 -1.06
C PHE A 395 -22.35 4.12 -0.86
N THR A 396 -22.90 2.92 -0.63
CA THR A 396 -24.33 2.73 -0.34
C THR A 396 -24.54 1.67 0.74
N ASP A 397 -25.79 1.55 1.19
CA ASP A 397 -26.24 0.61 2.22
C ASP A 397 -26.27 -0.88 1.80
N GLY A 398 -25.80 -1.22 0.63
CA GLY A 398 -25.68 -2.60 0.14
C GLY A 398 -26.78 -3.06 -0.79
N THR A 399 -27.79 -2.26 -1.07
CA THR A 399 -28.80 -2.57 -2.08
C THR A 399 -28.36 -2.02 -3.44
N ILE A 400 -27.85 -2.88 -4.33
CA ILE A 400 -27.33 -2.48 -5.65
C ILE A 400 -28.38 -1.74 -6.49
N ALA A 401 -29.65 -2.11 -6.34
CA ALA A 401 -30.74 -1.59 -7.16
C ALA A 401 -31.36 -0.27 -6.66
N SER A 402 -31.18 0.09 -5.41
CA SER A 402 -31.85 1.24 -4.76
C SER A 402 -30.89 2.23 -4.11
N GLY A 403 -29.59 1.97 -4.14
CA GLY A 403 -28.61 2.85 -3.51
C GLY A 403 -28.43 4.15 -4.30
N ASP A 404 -28.67 5.29 -3.64
CA ASP A 404 -28.32 6.59 -4.21
C ASP A 404 -26.80 6.82 -4.10
N TRP A 405 -26.09 6.39 -5.13
CA TRP A 405 -24.65 6.59 -5.25
C TRP A 405 -24.26 8.06 -5.29
N SER A 406 -25.16 8.92 -5.75
CA SER A 406 -24.90 10.35 -5.89
C SER A 406 -24.86 11.10 -4.56
N ALA A 407 -25.58 10.62 -3.56
CA ALA A 407 -25.68 11.25 -2.24
C ALA A 407 -24.38 11.15 -1.43
N ASN A 408 -23.57 10.11 -1.66
CA ASN A 408 -22.40 9.78 -0.85
C ASN A 408 -21.07 9.89 -1.61
N VAL A 409 -21.02 10.70 -2.65
CA VAL A 409 -19.78 10.92 -3.41
C VAL A 409 -18.80 11.74 -2.58
N ARG A 410 -17.55 11.28 -2.51
CA ARG A 410 -16.43 11.94 -1.84
C ARG A 410 -15.30 12.17 -2.84
N TYR A 411 -14.64 13.32 -2.71
CA TYR A 411 -13.53 13.71 -3.57
C TYR A 411 -12.33 14.09 -2.73
N THR A 412 -11.16 13.79 -3.24
CA THR A 412 -9.89 14.30 -2.74
C THR A 412 -9.01 14.73 -3.90
N ALA A 413 -8.13 15.66 -3.65
CA ALA A 413 -7.11 16.06 -4.62
C ALA A 413 -5.82 16.34 -3.87
N GLY A 414 -4.69 16.16 -4.54
CA GLY A 414 -3.42 16.39 -3.90
C GLY A 414 -2.23 16.25 -4.83
N PHE A 415 -1.08 16.29 -4.22
CA PHE A 415 0.20 16.12 -4.92
C PHE A 415 1.17 15.31 -4.06
N GLY A 416 2.18 14.74 -4.69
CA GLY A 416 3.20 13.96 -4.01
C GLY A 416 4.58 14.14 -4.60
N GLY A 417 5.58 13.79 -3.81
CA GLY A 417 6.98 13.69 -4.21
C GLY A 417 7.39 12.23 -4.35
N LEU A 418 8.22 11.95 -5.34
CA LEU A 418 8.80 10.64 -5.62
C LEU A 418 10.32 10.74 -5.56
N VAL A 419 10.95 9.81 -4.88
CA VAL A 419 12.40 9.65 -4.88
C VAL A 419 12.73 8.17 -5.10
N SER A 420 13.50 7.87 -6.14
CA SER A 420 14.08 6.53 -6.34
C SER A 420 15.55 6.58 -6.01
N LEU A 421 16.02 5.64 -5.19
CA LEU A 421 17.38 5.55 -4.70
C LEU A 421 17.95 4.17 -5.01
N PHE A 422 19.19 4.13 -5.50
CA PHE A 422 19.98 2.92 -5.72
C PHE A 422 19.41 1.96 -6.79
N SER A 423 18.12 1.85 -6.92
CA SER A 423 17.41 0.99 -7.88
C SER A 423 16.17 1.69 -8.39
N PRO A 424 15.86 1.56 -9.70
CA PRO A 424 14.61 2.09 -10.26
C PRO A 424 13.34 1.55 -9.56
N ASP A 425 13.46 0.40 -8.90
CA ASP A 425 12.36 -0.30 -8.27
C ASP A 425 12.17 0.08 -6.79
N PHE A 426 13.15 0.79 -6.20
CA PHE A 426 13.03 1.31 -4.84
C PHE A 426 12.59 2.78 -4.87
N ILE A 427 11.30 2.99 -4.71
CA ILE A 427 10.67 4.31 -4.75
C ILE A 427 10.18 4.67 -3.36
N LEU A 428 10.60 5.83 -2.87
CA LEU A 428 10.02 6.49 -1.71
C LEU A 428 9.00 7.52 -2.22
N ARG A 429 7.87 7.57 -1.56
CA ARG A 429 6.75 8.42 -1.94
C ARG A 429 6.23 9.18 -0.73
N VAL A 430 5.92 10.46 -0.90
CA VAL A 430 5.23 11.31 0.06
C VAL A 430 4.05 11.95 -0.64
N ASP A 431 2.84 11.70 -0.16
CA ASP A 431 1.60 12.29 -0.68
C ASP A 431 0.98 13.25 0.33
N LEU A 432 0.47 14.36 -0.16
CA LEU A 432 -0.37 15.30 0.57
C LEU A 432 -1.72 15.39 -0.13
N GLY A 433 -2.74 14.82 0.51
CA GLY A 433 -4.12 14.80 0.02
C GLY A 433 -5.02 15.71 0.81
N PHE A 434 -5.97 16.36 0.14
CA PHE A 434 -6.95 17.27 0.72
C PHE A 434 -8.37 16.75 0.48
N SER A 435 -9.21 16.85 1.49
CA SER A 435 -10.62 16.49 1.45
C SER A 435 -11.47 17.56 2.13
N GLU A 436 -12.79 17.41 2.11
CA GLU A 436 -13.70 18.28 2.87
C GLU A 436 -13.56 18.14 4.40
N GLU A 437 -12.99 17.03 4.88
CA GLU A 437 -12.78 16.77 6.30
C GLU A 437 -11.42 17.27 6.80
N GLY A 438 -10.44 17.44 5.91
CA GLY A 438 -9.12 17.89 6.27
C GLY A 438 -8.05 17.53 5.24
N TYR A 439 -6.87 17.19 5.72
CA TYR A 439 -5.76 16.75 4.90
C TYR A 439 -5.11 15.51 5.51
N GLY A 440 -4.47 14.70 4.65
CA GLY A 440 -3.65 13.56 5.03
C GLY A 440 -2.26 13.66 4.43
N ILE A 441 -1.25 13.29 5.20
CA ILE A 441 0.13 13.14 4.75
C ILE A 441 0.49 11.66 4.87
N PHE A 442 0.96 11.07 3.78
CA PHE A 442 1.31 9.66 3.72
C PHE A 442 2.72 9.51 3.18
N PHE A 443 3.53 8.75 3.88
CA PHE A 443 4.86 8.36 3.45
C PHE A 443 4.88 6.86 3.23
N SER A 444 5.15 6.43 2.01
CA SER A 444 5.12 5.03 1.62
C SER A 444 6.29 4.64 0.72
N THR A 445 6.45 3.34 0.53
CA THR A 445 7.39 2.76 -0.43
C THR A 445 6.64 2.15 -1.60
N GLY A 446 7.15 2.35 -2.80
CA GLY A 446 6.50 1.93 -4.05
C GLY A 446 5.45 2.92 -4.54
N MET A 447 4.75 2.55 -5.62
CA MET A 447 3.62 3.31 -6.15
C MET A 447 2.32 2.85 -5.46
N LEU A 448 1.32 3.75 -5.40
CA LEU A 448 0.02 3.44 -4.76
C LEU A 448 -0.68 2.29 -5.49
N PHE A 449 -0.59 2.28 -6.80
CA PHE A 449 -1.15 1.25 -7.66
C PHE A 449 -0.38 1.17 -8.97
#